data_98c00e6ee82271cce58752b132bd3614
#
_entry.id   98c00e6ee82271cce58752b132bd3614
#
_cell.length_a   1.000
_cell.length_b   1.000
_cell.length_c   1.000
_cell.angle_alpha   90.00
_cell.angle_beta   90.00
_cell.angle_gamma   90.00
#
_symmetry.space_group_name_H-M   'P 1'
#
loop_
_entity.id
_entity.type
_entity.pdbx_description
1 polymer ?
#
loop_
_entity_poly.entity_id
_entity_poly.type
_entity_poly.pdbx_seq_one_letter_code
_entity_poly.pdbx_strand_id
1 'polypeptide(L)'
;MLSQGSFLVDNMSVIFLCLFVFRYLRLVGHLWSFWVLYKPSPIPKKPSYHPADCSVILPTVDPTNQDFQECITSCLRNGPGEIIIVTVGDALTKLTKETVAPFKNSFPDTQILVETTDMANKRVQVAHGLQFVQTKITVLLDDHVFWPARFLRTILAPFEDPKVGVVGTNKRVRRTDTGFNIRSFWNMIGALYLERHNFEIRATNAMDGGVFVISSRTSAHRSEILQDPDFIAGFTNERFFFDLFGPLNADDDNFITRWEVRHGWDIKVQYCDDALIETTLGTYPKFISQCLRWVRTTWRSNSASLFTDRTVWTRQPWCVYAVYITSFVNFALFYDGALVYILLKSQLGNPKSLNYLAAWIFCTKMVKLTPYFLREPQDLVMLPGYFLFAYFHSFIKLYAGLTFGVTAWGGRNLADVNKDSETDNDDEKKSG
;
A
#
# COMPACT_ATOMS: atom_id res chain seq x y z
N MET A 1 25.17 -43.93 23.79
CA MET A 1 23.80 -43.37 23.58
C MET A 1 23.56 -42.04 24.29
N LEU A 2 24.23 -41.67 25.36
CA LEU A 2 24.04 -40.38 26.06
C LEU A 2 24.62 -39.15 25.33
N SER A 3 25.63 -39.30 24.46
CA SER A 3 26.26 -38.14 23.75
C SER A 3 25.43 -37.58 22.58
N GLN A 4 24.66 -38.40 21.88
CA GLN A 4 23.85 -37.92 20.75
C GLN A 4 22.61 -37.14 21.21
N GLY A 5 22.01 -37.52 22.35
CA GLY A 5 20.85 -36.82 22.88
C GLY A 5 21.21 -35.40 23.40
N SER A 6 22.36 -35.28 24.08
CA SER A 6 22.87 -33.99 24.58
C SER A 6 23.23 -33.04 23.41
N PHE A 7 23.89 -33.53 22.38
CA PHE A 7 24.25 -32.75 21.20
C PHE A 7 23.02 -32.26 20.43
N LEU A 8 21.99 -33.07 20.27
CA LEU A 8 20.73 -32.67 19.60
C LEU A 8 19.96 -31.60 20.39
N VAL A 9 19.94 -31.73 21.73
CA VAL A 9 19.23 -30.77 22.59
C VAL A 9 19.95 -29.43 22.61
N ASP A 10 21.28 -29.41 22.62
CA ASP A 10 22.09 -28.18 22.51
C ASP A 10 21.83 -27.48 21.15
N ASN A 11 21.80 -28.25 20.06
CA ASN A 11 21.48 -27.70 18.72
C ASN A 11 20.07 -27.09 18.67
N MET A 12 19.06 -27.69 19.33
CA MET A 12 17.72 -27.11 19.39
C MET A 12 17.68 -25.76 20.11
N SER A 13 18.47 -25.60 21.17
CA SER A 13 18.61 -24.31 21.87
C SER A 13 19.21 -23.23 20.95
N VAL A 14 20.25 -23.58 20.18
CA VAL A 14 20.87 -22.66 19.22
C VAL A 14 19.87 -22.30 18.09
N ILE A 15 19.17 -23.27 17.54
CA ILE A 15 18.17 -23.06 16.49
C ILE A 15 17.06 -22.14 17.00
N PHE A 16 16.56 -22.38 18.23
CA PHE A 16 15.56 -21.50 18.84
C PHE A 16 16.05 -20.06 18.93
N LEU A 17 17.26 -19.84 19.44
CA LEU A 17 17.84 -18.51 19.57
C LEU A 17 18.03 -17.82 18.22
N CYS A 18 18.52 -18.54 17.21
CA CYS A 18 18.68 -18.02 15.85
C CYS A 18 17.33 -17.58 15.27
N LEU A 19 16.30 -18.40 15.35
CA LEU A 19 14.97 -18.06 14.85
C LEU A 19 14.35 -16.90 15.64
N PHE A 20 14.51 -16.92 16.97
CA PHE A 20 14.03 -15.85 17.84
C PHE A 20 14.69 -14.52 17.49
N VAL A 21 16.02 -14.49 17.40
CA VAL A 21 16.77 -13.27 17.04
C VAL A 21 16.40 -12.82 15.63
N PHE A 22 16.40 -13.72 14.64
CA PHE A 22 16.03 -13.39 13.26
C PHE A 22 14.64 -12.71 13.19
N ARG A 23 13.67 -13.19 13.96
CA ARG A 23 12.33 -12.61 13.96
C ARG A 23 12.24 -11.26 14.66
N TYR A 24 12.86 -11.14 15.84
CA TYR A 24 12.64 -10.00 16.73
C TYR A 24 13.68 -8.90 16.61
N LEU A 25 14.86 -9.17 16.02
CA LEU A 25 15.83 -8.13 15.65
C LEU A 25 15.16 -7.07 14.74
N ARG A 26 14.34 -7.52 13.80
CA ARG A 26 13.53 -6.63 12.97
C ARG A 26 12.63 -5.71 13.79
N LEU A 27 11.95 -6.24 14.81
CA LEU A 27 11.06 -5.43 15.64
C LEU A 27 11.83 -4.37 16.41
N VAL A 28 12.99 -4.74 17.00
CA VAL A 28 13.87 -3.80 17.72
C VAL A 28 14.35 -2.69 16.79
N GLY A 29 14.87 -3.04 15.62
CA GLY A 29 15.31 -2.06 14.62
C GLY A 29 14.16 -1.16 14.14
N HIS A 30 12.96 -1.73 13.91
CA HIS A 30 11.79 -0.95 13.53
C HIS A 30 11.33 0.00 14.64
N LEU A 31 11.34 -0.40 15.91
CA LEU A 31 11.00 0.48 17.03
C LEU A 31 12.00 1.63 17.14
N TRP A 32 13.29 1.32 17.02
CA TRP A 32 14.35 2.33 17.03
C TRP A 32 14.15 3.33 15.88
N SER A 33 14.01 2.85 14.65
CA SER A 33 13.85 3.74 13.51
C SER A 33 12.55 4.53 13.54
N PHE A 34 11.46 3.90 13.98
CA PHE A 34 10.15 4.53 14.06
C PHE A 34 10.12 5.70 15.06
N TRP A 35 10.73 5.54 16.24
CA TRP A 35 10.64 6.51 17.33
C TRP A 35 11.82 7.47 17.39
N VAL A 36 13.01 7.03 16.97
CA VAL A 36 14.25 7.79 17.16
C VAL A 36 14.76 8.40 15.86
N LEU A 37 14.80 7.63 14.77
CA LEU A 37 15.38 8.09 13.50
C LEU A 37 14.39 8.89 12.66
N TYR A 38 13.12 8.48 12.66
CA TYR A 38 12.13 9.13 11.81
C TYR A 38 11.87 10.58 12.21
N LYS A 39 11.92 11.48 11.21
CA LYS A 39 11.49 12.87 11.32
C LYS A 39 10.75 13.26 10.04
N PRO A 40 9.54 13.84 10.14
CA PRO A 40 8.88 14.38 8.95
C PRO A 40 9.68 15.54 8.38
N SER A 41 9.68 15.71 7.06
CA SER A 41 10.30 16.86 6.42
C SER A 41 9.52 18.13 6.78
N PRO A 42 10.17 19.14 7.33
CA PRO A 42 9.49 20.39 7.69
C PRO A 42 9.10 21.18 6.43
N ILE A 43 7.95 21.84 6.47
CA ILE A 43 7.57 22.78 5.40
C ILE A 43 8.51 23.98 5.47
N PRO A 44 9.23 24.30 4.38
CA PRO A 44 10.16 25.43 4.39
C PRO A 44 9.43 26.77 4.48
N LYS A 45 10.12 27.79 4.98
CA LYS A 45 9.56 29.16 5.06
C LYS A 45 9.28 29.76 3.69
N LYS A 46 10.09 29.39 2.70
CA LYS A 46 9.92 29.76 1.28
C LYS A 46 9.97 28.46 0.47
N PRO A 47 8.83 27.80 0.25
CA PRO A 47 8.80 26.55 -0.50
C PRO A 47 9.07 26.80 -1.98
N SER A 48 9.81 25.90 -2.61
CA SER A 48 10.05 25.89 -4.06
C SER A 48 8.88 25.32 -4.85
N TYR A 49 8.02 24.55 -4.16
CA TYR A 49 6.84 23.90 -4.73
C TYR A 49 5.59 24.34 -3.96
N HIS A 50 4.55 24.72 -4.71
CA HIS A 50 3.24 25.12 -4.20
C HIS A 50 2.16 24.14 -4.66
N PRO A 51 0.99 24.07 -4.02
CA PRO A 51 -0.12 23.24 -4.49
C PRO A 51 -0.47 23.44 -5.96
N ALA A 52 -0.38 24.67 -6.48
CA ALA A 52 -0.61 24.98 -7.89
C ALA A 52 0.43 24.37 -8.86
N ASP A 53 1.59 23.93 -8.35
CA ASP A 53 2.60 23.20 -9.14
C ASP A 53 2.30 21.68 -9.23
N CYS A 54 1.09 21.25 -8.84
CA CYS A 54 0.69 19.84 -8.82
C CYS A 54 -0.44 19.57 -9.80
N SER A 55 -0.28 18.49 -10.59
CA SER A 55 -1.37 17.81 -11.32
C SER A 55 -1.80 16.57 -10.54
N VAL A 56 -3.09 16.39 -10.37
CA VAL A 56 -3.66 15.19 -9.71
C VAL A 56 -4.29 14.30 -10.76
N ILE A 57 -3.84 13.05 -10.87
CA ILE A 57 -4.48 12.04 -11.74
C ILE A 57 -5.42 11.19 -10.88
N LEU A 58 -6.69 11.19 -11.26
CA LEU A 58 -7.78 10.52 -10.54
C LEU A 58 -8.51 9.55 -11.48
N PRO A 59 -8.08 8.28 -11.58
CA PRO A 59 -8.83 7.27 -12.32
C PRO A 59 -10.13 6.91 -11.59
N THR A 60 -11.24 6.82 -12.31
CA THR A 60 -12.51 6.35 -11.74
C THR A 60 -13.33 5.58 -12.78
N VAL A 61 -14.18 4.68 -12.28
CA VAL A 61 -15.22 3.96 -13.05
C VAL A 61 -16.59 4.07 -12.37
N ASP A 62 -16.71 4.92 -11.34
CA ASP A 62 -17.95 5.14 -10.60
C ASP A 62 -18.00 6.60 -10.10
N PRO A 63 -18.25 7.56 -11.01
CA PRO A 63 -18.21 8.99 -10.68
C PRO A 63 -19.40 9.46 -9.83
N THR A 64 -20.45 8.66 -9.72
CA THR A 64 -21.65 8.98 -8.93
C THR A 64 -21.52 8.58 -7.47
N ASN A 65 -20.51 7.79 -7.13
CA ASN A 65 -20.25 7.35 -5.77
C ASN A 65 -20.01 8.53 -4.83
N GLN A 66 -20.58 8.48 -3.64
CA GLN A 66 -20.39 9.52 -2.62
C GLN A 66 -18.93 9.68 -2.22
N ASP A 67 -18.17 8.57 -2.15
CA ASP A 67 -16.73 8.60 -1.85
C ASP A 67 -15.97 9.40 -2.93
N PHE A 68 -16.34 9.27 -4.22
CA PHE A 68 -15.73 10.06 -5.31
C PHE A 68 -15.98 11.56 -5.13
N GLN A 69 -17.21 11.97 -4.83
CA GLN A 69 -17.55 13.38 -4.64
C GLN A 69 -16.84 14.00 -3.43
N GLU A 70 -16.70 13.25 -2.35
CA GLU A 70 -15.94 13.68 -1.18
C GLU A 70 -14.43 13.71 -1.48
N CYS A 71 -13.91 12.71 -2.20
CA CYS A 71 -12.53 12.65 -2.64
C CYS A 71 -12.15 13.91 -3.43
N ILE A 72 -12.88 14.23 -4.51
CA ILE A 72 -12.61 15.42 -5.33
C ILE A 72 -12.75 16.72 -4.54
N THR A 73 -13.73 16.80 -3.62
CA THR A 73 -13.90 17.97 -2.74
C THR A 73 -12.68 18.15 -1.83
N SER A 74 -12.20 17.07 -1.22
CA SER A 74 -11.03 17.12 -0.34
C SER A 74 -9.76 17.50 -1.10
N CYS A 75 -9.63 17.04 -2.34
CA CYS A 75 -8.54 17.37 -3.24
C CYS A 75 -8.56 18.86 -3.62
N LEU A 76 -9.69 19.37 -4.12
CA LEU A 76 -9.87 20.75 -4.56
C LEU A 76 -9.62 21.76 -3.43
N ARG A 77 -9.99 21.44 -2.19
CA ARG A 77 -9.70 22.29 -1.01
C ARG A 77 -8.20 22.47 -0.75
N ASN A 78 -7.36 21.60 -1.29
CA ASN A 78 -5.90 21.73 -1.22
C ASN A 78 -5.31 22.64 -2.33
N GLY A 79 -6.11 23.04 -3.34
CA GLY A 79 -5.73 23.97 -4.39
C GLY A 79 -4.67 23.44 -5.36
N PRO A 80 -4.78 22.22 -5.92
CA PRO A 80 -3.88 21.78 -6.99
C PRO A 80 -4.06 22.65 -8.23
N GLY A 81 -3.03 22.74 -9.08
CA GLY A 81 -3.11 23.47 -10.35
C GLY A 81 -4.12 22.84 -11.30
N GLU A 82 -4.13 21.51 -11.35
CA GLU A 82 -5.06 20.76 -12.20
C GLU A 82 -5.44 19.40 -11.58
N ILE A 83 -6.65 18.93 -11.95
CA ILE A 83 -7.13 17.56 -11.69
C ILE A 83 -7.51 16.95 -13.03
N ILE A 84 -6.88 15.81 -13.33
CA ILE A 84 -7.12 15.02 -14.54
C ILE A 84 -7.89 13.76 -14.13
N ILE A 85 -9.18 13.76 -14.38
CA ILE A 85 -10.05 12.62 -14.09
C ILE A 85 -10.10 11.75 -15.34
N VAL A 86 -9.71 10.48 -15.21
CA VAL A 86 -9.70 9.54 -16.32
C VAL A 86 -10.72 8.44 -16.06
N THR A 87 -11.70 8.35 -16.93
CA THR A 87 -12.79 7.35 -16.87
C THR A 87 -12.78 6.43 -18.10
N VAL A 88 -13.85 5.68 -18.34
CA VAL A 88 -13.90 4.64 -19.39
C VAL A 88 -15.17 4.82 -20.22
N GLY A 89 -15.00 4.91 -21.55
CA GLY A 89 -16.10 5.03 -22.52
C GLY A 89 -16.88 6.33 -22.44
N ASP A 90 -17.71 6.58 -23.43
CA ASP A 90 -18.37 7.88 -23.61
C ASP A 90 -19.49 8.14 -22.60
N ALA A 91 -20.25 7.10 -22.24
CA ALA A 91 -21.33 7.22 -21.25
C ALA A 91 -20.81 7.66 -19.86
N LEU A 92 -19.78 6.99 -19.33
CA LEU A 92 -19.18 7.38 -18.06
C LEU A 92 -18.46 8.74 -18.15
N THR A 93 -17.89 9.08 -19.31
CA THR A 93 -17.26 10.39 -19.54
C THR A 93 -18.29 11.51 -19.45
N LYS A 94 -19.44 11.35 -20.09
CA LYS A 94 -20.54 12.31 -20.00
C LYS A 94 -21.03 12.48 -18.57
N LEU A 95 -21.29 11.35 -17.89
CA LEU A 95 -21.72 11.33 -16.49
C LEU A 95 -20.69 11.98 -15.57
N THR A 96 -19.39 11.72 -15.77
CA THR A 96 -18.30 12.34 -15.00
C THR A 96 -18.29 13.85 -15.23
N LYS A 97 -18.41 14.32 -16.47
CA LYS A 97 -18.48 15.76 -16.80
C LYS A 97 -19.65 16.45 -16.11
N GLU A 98 -20.82 15.81 -16.10
CA GLU A 98 -22.02 16.31 -15.39
C GLU A 98 -21.77 16.35 -13.86
N THR A 99 -21.20 15.29 -13.28
CA THR A 99 -20.92 15.19 -11.84
C THR A 99 -19.92 16.27 -11.38
N VAL A 100 -18.89 16.59 -12.19
CA VAL A 100 -17.86 17.54 -11.81
C VAL A 100 -18.17 18.99 -12.16
N ALA A 101 -19.19 19.26 -13.00
CA ALA A 101 -19.56 20.61 -13.43
C ALA A 101 -19.76 21.60 -12.26
N PRO A 102 -20.42 21.26 -11.14
CA PRO A 102 -20.57 22.16 -10.00
C PRO A 102 -19.22 22.55 -9.36
N PHE A 103 -18.25 21.64 -9.37
CA PHE A 103 -16.93 21.88 -8.79
C PHE A 103 -16.12 22.88 -9.60
N LYS A 104 -16.23 22.88 -10.94
CA LYS A 104 -15.57 23.87 -11.81
C LYS A 104 -15.95 25.31 -11.46
N ASN A 105 -17.22 25.51 -11.11
CA ASN A 105 -17.72 26.82 -10.71
C ASN A 105 -17.27 27.21 -9.29
N SER A 106 -17.16 26.23 -8.39
CA SER A 106 -16.80 26.48 -6.99
C SER A 106 -15.30 26.63 -6.75
N PHE A 107 -14.45 26.10 -7.64
CA PHE A 107 -13.00 26.10 -7.56
C PHE A 107 -12.37 26.57 -8.88
N PRO A 108 -12.56 27.85 -9.27
CA PRO A 108 -12.11 28.37 -10.57
C PRO A 108 -10.59 28.39 -10.76
N ASP A 109 -9.83 28.37 -9.67
CA ASP A 109 -8.36 28.39 -9.69
C ASP A 109 -7.73 27.01 -10.02
N THR A 110 -8.52 25.94 -9.99
CA THR A 110 -8.06 24.57 -10.33
C THR A 110 -8.67 24.14 -11.67
N GLN A 111 -7.82 23.80 -12.63
CA GLN A 111 -8.29 23.24 -13.89
C GLN A 111 -8.79 21.80 -13.68
N ILE A 112 -10.02 21.49 -14.10
CA ILE A 112 -10.57 20.12 -14.04
C ILE A 112 -10.75 19.62 -15.48
N LEU A 113 -9.95 18.59 -15.84
CA LEU A 113 -10.02 17.85 -17.10
C LEU A 113 -10.74 16.53 -16.89
N VAL A 114 -11.51 16.08 -17.87
CA VAL A 114 -12.16 14.76 -17.87
C VAL A 114 -11.83 14.07 -19.18
N GLU A 115 -11.04 13.02 -19.07
CA GLU A 115 -10.53 12.24 -20.18
C GLU A 115 -11.06 10.80 -20.14
N THR A 116 -10.97 10.09 -21.25
CA THR A 116 -11.53 8.75 -21.42
C THR A 116 -10.49 7.76 -21.96
N THR A 117 -10.66 6.50 -21.61
CA THR A 117 -9.94 5.36 -22.19
C THR A 117 -10.94 4.29 -22.63
N ASP A 118 -10.54 3.42 -23.55
CA ASP A 118 -11.43 2.39 -24.11
C ASP A 118 -11.66 1.23 -23.14
N MET A 119 -10.80 1.05 -22.10
CA MET A 119 -10.90 -0.07 -21.18
C MET A 119 -10.64 0.33 -19.73
N ALA A 120 -11.36 -0.32 -18.83
CA ALA A 120 -11.17 -0.18 -17.39
C ALA A 120 -9.87 -0.87 -16.95
N ASN A 121 -8.77 -0.14 -17.01
CA ASN A 121 -7.46 -0.55 -16.52
C ASN A 121 -6.76 0.64 -15.89
N LYS A 122 -6.51 0.58 -14.57
CA LYS A 122 -5.92 1.70 -13.83
C LYS A 122 -4.58 2.16 -14.42
N ARG A 123 -3.73 1.24 -14.87
CA ARG A 123 -2.42 1.59 -15.45
C ARG A 123 -2.60 2.34 -16.77
N VAL A 124 -3.53 1.89 -17.61
CA VAL A 124 -3.86 2.57 -18.87
C VAL A 124 -4.46 3.95 -18.61
N GLN A 125 -5.40 4.05 -17.66
CA GLN A 125 -6.00 5.33 -17.26
C GLN A 125 -4.95 6.31 -16.71
N VAL A 126 -4.04 5.86 -15.86
CA VAL A 126 -2.94 6.70 -15.34
C VAL A 126 -2.00 7.12 -16.46
N ALA A 127 -1.56 6.19 -17.33
CA ALA A 127 -0.67 6.49 -18.45
C ALA A 127 -1.33 7.48 -19.46
N HIS A 128 -2.64 7.36 -19.67
CA HIS A 128 -3.38 8.32 -20.47
C HIS A 128 -3.41 9.70 -19.80
N GLY A 129 -3.73 9.78 -18.52
CA GLY A 129 -3.74 11.03 -17.76
C GLY A 129 -2.39 11.75 -17.74
N LEU A 130 -1.28 11.01 -17.74
CA LEU A 130 0.08 11.57 -17.74
C LEU A 130 0.38 12.42 -18.99
N GLN A 131 -0.31 12.19 -20.10
CA GLN A 131 -0.14 12.96 -21.34
C GLN A 131 -0.63 14.42 -21.20
N PHE A 132 -1.52 14.69 -20.24
CA PHE A 132 -2.10 16.01 -20.01
C PHE A 132 -1.42 16.76 -18.88
N VAL A 133 -0.53 16.13 -18.12
CA VAL A 133 0.20 16.74 -16.99
C VAL A 133 1.16 17.81 -17.50
N GLN A 134 1.01 19.03 -16.97
CA GLN A 134 1.87 20.18 -17.33
C GLN A 134 2.67 20.72 -16.14
N THR A 135 2.45 20.20 -14.93
CA THR A 135 3.08 20.68 -13.70
C THR A 135 4.31 19.85 -13.33
N LYS A 136 5.09 20.34 -12.37
CA LYS A 136 6.35 19.70 -11.95
C LYS A 136 6.14 18.44 -11.10
N ILE A 137 5.01 18.36 -10.40
CA ILE A 137 4.68 17.27 -9.48
C ILE A 137 3.35 16.67 -9.90
N THR A 138 3.35 15.34 -10.08
CA THR A 138 2.15 14.54 -10.32
C THR A 138 1.75 13.81 -9.05
N VAL A 139 0.49 13.93 -8.67
CA VAL A 139 -0.07 13.20 -7.53
C VAL A 139 -1.06 12.15 -8.04
N LEU A 140 -0.80 10.90 -7.75
CA LEU A 140 -1.74 9.81 -8.00
C LEU A 140 -2.77 9.78 -6.86
N LEU A 141 -4.05 9.60 -7.20
CA LEU A 141 -5.14 9.64 -6.24
C LEU A 141 -6.22 8.60 -6.60
N ASP A 142 -6.54 7.68 -5.67
CA ASP A 142 -7.69 6.79 -5.81
C ASP A 142 -8.99 7.51 -5.46
N ASP A 143 -10.10 7.13 -6.11
CA ASP A 143 -11.41 7.77 -6.03
C ASP A 143 -12.17 7.60 -4.69
N HIS A 144 -11.55 7.00 -3.70
CA HIS A 144 -12.08 6.76 -2.35
C HIS A 144 -11.07 7.15 -1.26
N VAL A 145 -10.29 8.20 -1.52
CA VAL A 145 -9.26 8.73 -0.62
C VAL A 145 -9.57 10.18 -0.28
N PHE A 146 -9.41 10.55 0.99
CA PHE A 146 -9.79 11.85 1.51
C PHE A 146 -8.57 12.52 2.14
N TRP A 147 -8.27 13.72 1.66
CA TRP A 147 -7.10 14.49 2.10
C TRP A 147 -7.44 15.45 3.24
N PRO A 148 -6.55 15.63 4.23
CA PRO A 148 -6.66 16.72 5.16
C PRO A 148 -6.38 18.08 4.48
N ALA A 149 -6.78 19.17 5.11
CA ALA A 149 -6.76 20.51 4.53
C ALA A 149 -5.37 21.04 4.13
N ARG A 150 -4.29 20.49 4.71
CA ARG A 150 -2.91 20.95 4.45
C ARG A 150 -2.08 19.89 3.74
N PHE A 151 -2.72 18.90 3.15
CA PHE A 151 -2.08 17.71 2.58
C PHE A 151 -1.02 18.07 1.54
N LEU A 152 -1.40 18.78 0.47
CA LEU A 152 -0.46 19.09 -0.61
C LEU A 152 0.74 19.91 -0.11
N ARG A 153 0.53 20.91 0.74
CA ARG A 153 1.63 21.67 1.32
C ARG A 153 2.63 20.81 2.08
N THR A 154 2.12 19.80 2.76
CA THR A 154 2.91 18.91 3.60
C THR A 154 3.64 17.85 2.78
N ILE A 155 2.99 17.28 1.76
CA ILE A 155 3.60 16.24 0.93
C ILE A 155 4.60 16.78 -0.07
N LEU A 156 4.56 18.08 -0.35
CA LEU A 156 5.53 18.77 -1.23
C LEU A 156 6.86 19.07 -0.55
N ALA A 157 6.87 19.19 0.78
CA ALA A 157 8.09 19.57 1.53
C ALA A 157 9.33 18.70 1.26
N PRO A 158 9.23 17.37 1.11
CA PRO A 158 10.41 16.55 0.82
C PRO A 158 11.04 16.79 -0.55
N PHE A 159 10.31 17.35 -1.54
CA PHE A 159 10.82 17.62 -2.89
C PHE A 159 11.81 18.79 -2.96
N GLU A 160 12.01 19.52 -1.87
CA GLU A 160 13.12 20.48 -1.75
C GLU A 160 14.49 19.80 -1.88
N ASP A 161 14.59 18.52 -1.56
CA ASP A 161 15.72 17.68 -1.92
C ASP A 161 15.57 17.18 -3.37
N PRO A 162 16.47 17.58 -4.29
CA PRO A 162 16.37 17.20 -5.70
C PRO A 162 16.52 15.70 -5.95
N LYS A 163 17.02 14.92 -4.98
CA LYS A 163 17.14 13.47 -5.08
C LYS A 163 15.83 12.74 -4.80
N VAL A 164 14.88 13.41 -4.14
CA VAL A 164 13.58 12.80 -3.83
C VAL A 164 12.73 12.74 -5.09
N GLY A 165 12.44 11.53 -5.55
CA GLY A 165 11.57 11.25 -6.69
C GLY A 165 10.12 11.07 -6.30
N VAL A 166 9.88 10.43 -5.14
CA VAL A 166 8.53 10.11 -4.67
C VAL A 166 8.33 10.38 -3.19
N VAL A 167 7.12 10.81 -2.86
CA VAL A 167 6.68 11.03 -1.48
C VAL A 167 5.39 10.24 -1.23
N GLY A 168 5.47 9.32 -0.27
CA GLY A 168 4.33 8.58 0.26
C GLY A 168 3.83 9.14 1.57
N THR A 169 2.71 8.61 2.06
CA THR A 169 2.03 9.12 3.24
C THR A 169 1.49 8.00 4.13
N ASN A 170 1.08 8.34 5.35
CA ASN A 170 0.35 7.45 6.24
C ASN A 170 -1.16 7.46 5.92
N LYS A 171 -1.82 6.34 6.23
CA LYS A 171 -3.19 6.05 5.83
C LYS A 171 -4.03 5.62 7.03
N ARG A 172 -5.28 6.05 7.08
CA ARG A 172 -6.27 5.60 8.07
C ARG A 172 -7.49 5.06 7.34
N VAL A 173 -7.96 3.88 7.75
CA VAL A 173 -9.27 3.39 7.30
C VAL A 173 -10.35 4.04 8.14
N ARG A 174 -11.36 4.60 7.50
CA ARG A 174 -12.55 5.11 8.19
C ARG A 174 -13.30 3.98 8.86
N ARG A 175 -13.71 4.23 10.10
CA ARG A 175 -14.65 3.37 10.81
C ARG A 175 -16.06 3.69 10.32
N THR A 176 -16.53 2.90 9.33
CA THR A 176 -17.88 3.05 8.75
C THR A 176 -18.95 2.35 9.57
N ASP A 177 -18.55 1.31 10.32
CA ASP A 177 -19.41 0.53 11.19
C ASP A 177 -18.87 0.57 12.62
N THR A 178 -19.74 0.79 13.58
CA THR A 178 -19.44 0.81 15.01
C THR A 178 -20.26 -0.24 15.75
N GLY A 179 -19.82 -0.59 16.98
CA GLY A 179 -20.48 -1.61 17.79
C GLY A 179 -19.97 -3.02 17.55
N PHE A 180 -20.59 -3.98 18.26
CA PHE A 180 -20.16 -5.39 18.25
C PHE A 180 -20.99 -6.18 17.22
N ASN A 181 -20.54 -6.14 15.97
CA ASN A 181 -21.15 -6.88 14.86
C ASN A 181 -20.09 -7.30 13.82
N ILE A 182 -20.48 -8.16 12.88
CA ILE A 182 -19.58 -8.74 11.89
C ILE A 182 -19.00 -7.69 10.91
N ARG A 183 -19.75 -6.65 10.56
CA ARG A 183 -19.27 -5.58 9.67
C ARG A 183 -18.23 -4.74 10.39
N SER A 184 -18.51 -4.35 11.63
CA SER A 184 -17.57 -3.64 12.50
C SER A 184 -16.28 -4.43 12.70
N PHE A 185 -16.37 -5.74 12.92
CA PHE A 185 -15.21 -6.63 13.01
C PHE A 185 -14.33 -6.56 11.74
N TRP A 186 -14.91 -6.72 10.54
CA TRP A 186 -14.14 -6.68 9.31
C TRP A 186 -13.59 -5.29 8.99
N ASN A 187 -14.31 -4.25 9.32
CA ASN A 187 -13.82 -2.87 9.20
C ASN A 187 -12.61 -2.62 10.13
N MET A 188 -12.67 -3.10 11.39
CA MET A 188 -11.52 -3.09 12.31
C MET A 188 -10.32 -3.86 11.74
N ILE A 189 -10.53 -5.08 11.21
CA ILE A 189 -9.44 -5.88 10.61
C ILE A 189 -8.76 -5.12 9.48
N GLY A 190 -9.54 -4.45 8.61
CA GLY A 190 -9.02 -3.59 7.54
C GLY A 190 -8.20 -2.41 8.09
N ALA A 191 -8.70 -1.75 9.14
CA ALA A 191 -7.99 -0.66 9.79
C ALA A 191 -6.65 -1.12 10.39
N LEU A 192 -6.64 -2.22 11.13
CA LEU A 192 -5.43 -2.81 11.72
C LEU A 192 -4.42 -3.28 10.65
N TYR A 193 -4.90 -3.69 9.47
CA TYR A 193 -4.03 -4.06 8.35
C TYR A 193 -3.22 -2.85 7.87
N LEU A 194 -3.86 -1.69 7.68
CA LEU A 194 -3.17 -0.46 7.25
C LEU A 194 -2.33 0.17 8.37
N GLU A 195 -2.73 0.08 9.63
CA GLU A 195 -1.89 0.53 10.76
C GLU A 195 -0.54 -0.21 10.79
N ARG A 196 -0.56 -1.52 10.58
CA ARG A 196 0.67 -2.32 10.49
C ARG A 196 1.53 -1.93 9.30
N HIS A 197 0.90 -1.64 8.16
CA HIS A 197 1.61 -1.16 6.97
C HIS A 197 2.25 0.21 7.22
N ASN A 198 1.53 1.16 7.83
CA ASN A 198 2.05 2.47 8.20
C ASN A 198 3.29 2.36 9.11
N PHE A 199 3.23 1.48 10.11
CA PHE A 199 4.36 1.23 11.00
C PHE A 199 5.58 0.73 10.22
N GLU A 200 5.40 -0.20 9.30
CA GLU A 200 6.50 -0.78 8.52
C GLU A 200 7.13 0.22 7.57
N ILE A 201 6.34 0.95 6.76
CA ILE A 201 6.89 1.91 5.80
C ILE A 201 7.63 3.06 6.48
N ARG A 202 7.11 3.58 7.59
CA ARG A 202 7.79 4.62 8.37
C ARG A 202 9.11 4.11 8.93
N ALA A 203 9.12 2.91 9.51
CA ALA A 203 10.28 2.33 10.14
C ALA A 203 11.38 2.00 9.13
N THR A 204 11.06 1.38 7.98
CA THR A 204 12.06 1.06 6.96
C THR A 204 12.58 2.30 6.27
N ASN A 205 11.70 3.24 5.90
CA ASN A 205 12.13 4.49 5.29
C ASN A 205 13.04 5.32 6.17
N ALA A 206 12.79 5.34 7.49
CA ALA A 206 13.65 6.03 8.44
C ALA A 206 15.01 5.34 8.64
N MET A 207 15.11 4.01 8.45
CA MET A 207 16.33 3.25 8.68
C MET A 207 17.32 3.37 7.52
N ASP A 208 16.87 3.15 6.29
CA ASP A 208 17.73 3.12 5.10
C ASP A 208 17.11 3.74 3.84
N GLY A 209 16.04 4.53 3.99
CA GLY A 209 15.28 5.07 2.86
C GLY A 209 14.39 4.05 2.17
N GLY A 210 14.43 2.78 2.59
CA GLY A 210 13.75 1.67 1.94
C GLY A 210 12.24 1.63 2.23
N VAL A 211 11.49 1.31 1.19
CA VAL A 211 10.09 0.90 1.29
C VAL A 211 9.83 -0.19 0.25
N PHE A 212 8.97 -1.14 0.59
CA PHE A 212 8.60 -2.20 -0.34
C PHE A 212 7.49 -1.76 -1.31
N VAL A 213 6.71 -0.75 -0.95
CA VAL A 213 5.69 -0.13 -1.80
C VAL A 213 5.28 1.24 -1.28
N ILE A 214 5.19 2.22 -2.17
CA ILE A 214 4.46 3.47 -1.95
C ILE A 214 3.07 3.30 -2.55
N SER A 215 2.07 3.36 -1.71
CA SER A 215 0.69 3.10 -2.12
C SER A 215 0.15 4.15 -3.09
N SER A 216 -0.34 3.72 -4.23
CA SER A 216 -1.01 4.58 -5.21
C SER A 216 -2.40 5.08 -4.78
N ARG A 217 -2.86 4.76 -3.55
CA ARG A 217 -4.02 5.48 -2.99
C ARG A 217 -3.80 6.97 -3.01
N THR A 218 -2.61 7.38 -2.59
CA THR A 218 -2.08 8.73 -2.80
C THR A 218 -0.57 8.69 -2.67
N SER A 219 0.11 9.21 -3.69
CA SER A 219 1.55 9.39 -3.73
C SER A 219 1.89 10.54 -4.68
N ALA A 220 2.88 11.35 -4.30
CA ALA A 220 3.36 12.44 -5.13
C ALA A 220 4.70 12.07 -5.78
N HIS A 221 4.88 12.41 -7.03
CA HIS A 221 6.05 12.06 -7.85
C HIS A 221 6.54 13.26 -8.63
N ARG A 222 7.82 13.33 -8.98
CA ARG A 222 8.26 14.26 -10.03
C ARG A 222 7.64 13.86 -11.35
N SER A 223 7.00 14.79 -12.04
CA SER A 223 6.28 14.52 -13.30
C SER A 223 7.22 13.94 -14.36
N GLU A 224 8.46 14.41 -14.42
CA GLU A 224 9.49 13.91 -15.34
C GLU A 224 9.75 12.40 -15.23
N ILE A 225 9.55 11.81 -14.04
CA ILE A 225 9.73 10.37 -13.82
C ILE A 225 8.57 9.59 -14.45
N LEU A 226 7.34 10.02 -14.19
CA LEU A 226 6.16 9.31 -14.66
C LEU A 226 5.88 9.56 -16.16
N GLN A 227 6.36 10.68 -16.70
CA GLN A 227 6.26 11.03 -18.12
C GLN A 227 7.40 10.45 -18.98
N ASP A 228 8.36 9.79 -18.38
CA ASP A 228 9.42 9.09 -19.11
C ASP A 228 8.81 8.02 -20.05
N PRO A 229 9.13 8.03 -21.35
CA PRO A 229 8.58 7.07 -22.30
C PRO A 229 8.86 5.61 -21.92
N ASP A 230 10.04 5.31 -21.35
CA ASP A 230 10.41 3.96 -20.92
C ASP A 230 9.63 3.56 -19.67
N PHE A 231 9.34 4.54 -18.78
CA PHE A 231 8.43 4.32 -17.65
C PHE A 231 7.03 3.93 -18.16
N ILE A 232 6.45 4.71 -19.05
CA ILE A 232 5.09 4.47 -19.57
C ILE A 232 5.02 3.12 -20.29
N ALA A 233 6.00 2.81 -21.13
CA ALA A 233 6.07 1.53 -21.84
C ALA A 233 6.17 0.34 -20.87
N GLY A 234 7.03 0.42 -19.86
CA GLY A 234 7.16 -0.62 -18.84
C GLY A 234 5.93 -0.72 -17.92
N PHE A 235 5.34 0.42 -17.52
CA PHE A 235 4.19 0.49 -16.63
C PHE A 235 2.93 -0.16 -17.24
N THR A 236 2.69 0.05 -18.52
CA THR A 236 1.53 -0.51 -19.22
C THR A 236 1.71 -1.96 -19.68
N ASN A 237 2.96 -2.43 -19.82
CA ASN A 237 3.28 -3.76 -20.36
C ASN A 237 4.04 -4.63 -19.37
N GLU A 238 4.02 -4.33 -18.09
CA GLU A 238 4.76 -5.12 -17.10
C GLU A 238 4.38 -6.60 -17.16
N ARG A 239 5.40 -7.44 -17.27
CA ARG A 239 5.31 -8.89 -17.20
C ARG A 239 6.25 -9.42 -16.13
N PHE A 240 5.99 -10.63 -15.65
CA PHE A 240 6.86 -11.26 -14.65
C PHE A 240 7.02 -12.75 -14.90
N PHE A 241 7.98 -13.35 -14.20
CA PHE A 241 8.34 -14.77 -14.27
C PHE A 241 8.62 -15.20 -15.72
N PHE A 242 9.73 -14.70 -16.27
CA PHE A 242 10.16 -14.97 -17.65
C PHE A 242 9.11 -14.60 -18.71
N ASP A 243 8.40 -13.50 -18.48
CA ASP A 243 7.32 -12.97 -19.32
C ASP A 243 6.09 -13.89 -19.51
N LEU A 244 5.98 -14.94 -18.67
CA LEU A 244 4.86 -15.89 -18.75
C LEU A 244 3.55 -15.26 -18.30
N PHE A 245 3.58 -14.27 -17.39
CA PHE A 245 2.37 -13.65 -16.81
C PHE A 245 2.37 -12.16 -17.06
N GLY A 246 1.25 -11.65 -17.59
CA GLY A 246 1.04 -10.23 -17.87
C GLY A 246 0.44 -9.99 -19.28
N PRO A 247 0.25 -8.72 -19.70
CA PRO A 247 0.53 -7.51 -18.91
C PRO A 247 -0.29 -7.42 -17.62
N LEU A 248 0.33 -6.87 -16.56
CA LEU A 248 -0.32 -6.75 -15.24
C LEU A 248 -1.29 -5.56 -15.25
N ASN A 249 -2.51 -5.77 -14.81
CA ASN A 249 -3.45 -4.71 -14.47
C ASN A 249 -3.30 -4.25 -13.01
N ALA A 250 -3.03 -5.19 -12.12
CA ALA A 250 -2.77 -4.93 -10.70
C ALA A 250 -1.30 -4.50 -10.44
N ASP A 251 -0.98 -4.16 -9.19
CA ASP A 251 0.38 -3.91 -8.70
C ASP A 251 1.04 -2.65 -9.31
N ASP A 252 0.25 -1.68 -9.72
CA ASP A 252 0.69 -0.38 -10.24
C ASP A 252 1.67 0.33 -9.30
N ASP A 253 1.34 0.41 -8.02
CA ASP A 253 2.15 1.01 -6.96
C ASP A 253 3.50 0.30 -6.75
N ASN A 254 3.53 -1.00 -6.90
CA ASN A 254 4.77 -1.78 -6.79
C ASN A 254 5.69 -1.56 -7.98
N PHE A 255 5.16 -1.47 -9.21
CA PHE A 255 5.96 -1.14 -10.38
C PHE A 255 6.60 0.24 -10.22
N ILE A 256 5.81 1.27 -9.87
CA ILE A 256 6.30 2.64 -9.70
C ILE A 256 7.40 2.67 -8.64
N THR A 257 7.18 2.05 -7.48
CA THR A 257 8.17 2.01 -6.39
C THR A 257 9.48 1.37 -6.83
N ARG A 258 9.43 0.24 -7.55
CA ARG A 258 10.63 -0.42 -8.07
C ARG A 258 11.34 0.41 -9.13
N TRP A 259 10.58 1.06 -10.02
CA TRP A 259 11.13 1.95 -11.03
C TRP A 259 11.95 3.07 -10.38
N GLU A 260 11.41 3.75 -9.41
CA GLU A 260 12.07 4.84 -8.69
C GLU A 260 13.37 4.38 -8.02
N VAL A 261 13.31 3.26 -7.28
CA VAL A 261 14.50 2.67 -6.63
C VAL A 261 15.57 2.29 -7.65
N ARG A 262 15.18 1.66 -8.76
CA ARG A 262 16.09 1.21 -9.82
C ARG A 262 16.78 2.37 -10.52
N HIS A 263 16.10 3.49 -10.70
CA HIS A 263 16.65 4.69 -11.35
C HIS A 263 17.35 5.64 -10.38
N GLY A 264 17.53 5.24 -9.13
CA GLY A 264 18.37 5.98 -8.18
C GLY A 264 17.65 7.07 -7.42
N TRP A 265 16.34 7.23 -7.54
CA TRP A 265 15.57 8.20 -6.81
C TRP A 265 15.42 7.83 -5.34
N ASP A 266 15.40 8.82 -4.48
CA ASP A 266 15.11 8.65 -3.06
C ASP A 266 13.60 8.69 -2.80
N ILE A 267 13.17 7.83 -1.88
CA ILE A 267 11.79 7.75 -1.43
C ILE A 267 11.68 8.40 -0.06
N LYS A 268 10.68 9.25 0.13
CA LYS A 268 10.35 9.82 1.44
C LYS A 268 8.92 9.46 1.84
N VAL A 269 8.73 9.28 3.14
CA VAL A 269 7.41 9.07 3.74
C VAL A 269 7.11 10.22 4.66
N GLN A 270 6.10 11.04 4.32
CA GLN A 270 5.56 12.05 5.22
C GLN A 270 4.54 11.39 6.16
N TYR A 271 4.92 11.26 7.42
CA TYR A 271 4.10 10.64 8.44
C TYR A 271 3.78 11.66 9.54
N CYS A 272 2.70 12.38 9.37
CA CYS A 272 2.18 13.37 10.32
C CYS A 272 0.68 13.57 10.08
N ASP A 273 0.02 14.32 10.95
CA ASP A 273 -1.44 14.50 10.87
C ASP A 273 -1.87 15.24 9.59
N ASP A 274 -1.11 16.25 9.16
CA ASP A 274 -1.37 16.99 7.91
C ASP A 274 -1.12 16.16 6.64
N ALA A 275 -0.45 15.00 6.74
CA ALA A 275 -0.24 14.06 5.63
C ALA A 275 -1.06 12.76 5.79
N LEU A 276 -1.85 12.63 6.86
CA LEU A 276 -2.65 11.45 7.12
C LEU A 276 -3.89 11.44 6.22
N ILE A 277 -3.89 10.58 5.21
CA ILE A 277 -5.08 10.37 4.38
C ILE A 277 -6.06 9.40 5.03
N GLU A 278 -7.35 9.61 4.78
CA GLU A 278 -8.38 8.63 5.09
C GLU A 278 -8.79 7.86 3.82
N THR A 279 -9.24 6.63 4.00
CA THR A 279 -9.73 5.79 2.89
C THR A 279 -10.79 4.83 3.40
N THR A 280 -11.59 4.29 2.49
CA THR A 280 -12.52 3.20 2.76
C THR A 280 -11.91 1.85 2.32
N LEU A 281 -12.31 0.78 2.97
CA LEU A 281 -12.00 -0.59 2.57
C LEU A 281 -13.25 -1.44 2.54
N GLY A 282 -13.27 -2.43 1.65
CA GLY A 282 -14.32 -3.43 1.63
C GLY A 282 -14.37 -4.23 2.94
N THR A 283 -15.57 -4.70 3.30
CA THR A 283 -15.77 -5.70 4.36
C THR A 283 -15.77 -7.11 3.77
N TYR A 284 -16.11 -8.14 4.55
CA TYR A 284 -16.25 -9.50 4.05
C TYR A 284 -17.41 -9.61 3.03
N PRO A 285 -17.26 -10.36 1.95
CA PRO A 285 -16.09 -11.18 1.52
C PRO A 285 -15.02 -10.38 0.75
N LYS A 286 -15.33 -9.14 0.33
CA LYS A 286 -14.47 -8.30 -0.52
C LYS A 286 -13.08 -8.07 0.10
N PHE A 287 -13.01 -7.88 1.43
CA PHE A 287 -11.75 -7.68 2.13
C PHE A 287 -10.79 -8.87 2.01
N ILE A 288 -11.30 -10.11 2.08
CA ILE A 288 -10.47 -11.33 1.90
C ILE A 288 -9.88 -11.37 0.48
N SER A 289 -10.68 -11.02 -0.54
CA SER A 289 -10.20 -10.93 -1.92
C SER A 289 -9.12 -9.86 -2.07
N GLN A 290 -9.26 -8.71 -1.40
CA GLN A 290 -8.23 -7.66 -1.35
C GLN A 290 -6.95 -8.17 -0.66
N CYS A 291 -7.06 -8.83 0.49
CA CYS A 291 -5.90 -9.43 1.16
C CYS A 291 -5.16 -10.42 0.27
N LEU A 292 -5.90 -11.31 -0.41
CA LEU A 292 -5.32 -12.31 -1.30
C LEU A 292 -4.56 -11.63 -2.46
N ARG A 293 -5.15 -10.61 -3.07
CA ARG A 293 -4.49 -9.81 -4.11
C ARG A 293 -3.20 -9.18 -3.60
N TRP A 294 -3.22 -8.46 -2.47
CA TRP A 294 -2.03 -7.83 -1.90
C TRP A 294 -0.92 -8.81 -1.56
N VAL A 295 -1.28 -10.01 -1.12
CA VAL A 295 -0.28 -11.03 -0.83
C VAL A 295 0.29 -11.65 -2.12
N ARG A 296 -0.52 -11.85 -3.18
CA ARG A 296 -0.02 -12.23 -4.51
C ARG A 296 0.97 -11.20 -5.04
N THR A 297 0.65 -9.91 -4.90
CA THR A 297 1.55 -8.79 -5.20
C THR A 297 2.87 -8.92 -4.44
N THR A 298 2.83 -9.23 -3.13
CA THR A 298 4.04 -9.45 -2.34
C THR A 298 4.93 -10.56 -2.93
N TRP A 299 4.35 -11.68 -3.34
CA TRP A 299 5.09 -12.77 -3.98
C TRP A 299 5.74 -12.34 -5.31
N ARG A 300 5.02 -11.60 -6.14
CA ARG A 300 5.53 -11.11 -7.44
C ARG A 300 6.57 -10.02 -7.27
N SER A 301 6.18 -8.92 -6.64
CA SER A 301 6.99 -7.71 -6.57
C SER A 301 8.25 -7.87 -5.72
N ASN A 302 8.16 -8.57 -4.57
CA ASN A 302 9.35 -8.78 -3.76
C ASN A 302 10.36 -9.70 -4.46
N SER A 303 9.88 -10.71 -5.21
CA SER A 303 10.76 -11.54 -6.04
C SER A 303 11.42 -10.73 -7.14
N ALA A 304 10.69 -9.84 -7.83
CA ALA A 304 11.25 -8.96 -8.85
C ALA A 304 12.33 -8.05 -8.26
N SER A 305 12.06 -7.40 -7.13
CA SER A 305 13.03 -6.54 -6.44
C SER A 305 14.30 -7.26 -6.04
N LEU A 306 14.20 -8.48 -5.49
CA LEU A 306 15.36 -9.23 -5.00
C LEU A 306 16.19 -9.89 -6.10
N PHE A 307 15.55 -10.44 -7.13
CA PHE A 307 16.21 -11.33 -8.08
C PHE A 307 16.34 -10.72 -9.47
N THR A 308 15.43 -9.84 -9.89
CA THR A 308 15.45 -9.17 -11.20
C THR A 308 16.16 -7.83 -11.11
N ASP A 309 15.60 -6.90 -10.32
CA ASP A 309 16.11 -5.52 -10.20
C ASP A 309 17.41 -5.45 -9.39
N ARG A 310 17.48 -6.17 -8.28
CA ARG A 310 18.62 -6.31 -7.35
C ARG A 310 19.12 -5.02 -6.69
N THR A 311 18.70 -3.85 -7.13
CA THR A 311 19.14 -2.55 -6.61
C THR A 311 18.90 -2.40 -5.11
N VAL A 312 17.85 -3.04 -4.60
CA VAL A 312 17.49 -3.02 -3.17
C VAL A 312 18.58 -3.58 -2.25
N TRP A 313 19.43 -4.52 -2.73
CA TRP A 313 20.51 -5.12 -1.92
C TRP A 313 21.56 -4.11 -1.49
N THR A 314 21.83 -3.12 -2.34
CA THR A 314 22.83 -2.08 -2.08
C THR A 314 22.22 -0.83 -1.48
N ARG A 315 21.02 -0.44 -1.91
CA ARG A 315 20.40 0.81 -1.49
C ARG A 315 19.54 0.69 -0.23
N GLN A 316 18.95 -0.50 0.02
CA GLN A 316 17.95 -0.70 1.06
C GLN A 316 18.16 -2.02 1.84
N PRO A 317 19.39 -2.29 2.33
CA PRO A 317 19.75 -3.59 2.92
C PRO A 317 18.92 -3.94 4.15
N TRP A 318 18.52 -2.94 4.96
CA TRP A 318 17.62 -3.16 6.08
C TRP A 318 16.23 -3.56 5.62
N CYS A 319 15.67 -2.86 4.63
CA CYS A 319 14.36 -3.20 4.05
C CYS A 319 14.40 -4.60 3.43
N VAL A 320 15.52 -5.00 2.78
CA VAL A 320 15.70 -6.37 2.26
C VAL A 320 15.52 -7.39 3.37
N TYR A 321 16.24 -7.25 4.48
CA TYR A 321 16.09 -8.17 5.62
C TYR A 321 14.70 -8.07 6.23
N ALA A 322 14.32 -6.87 6.64
CA ALA A 322 13.17 -6.66 7.52
C ALA A 322 11.81 -6.86 6.83
N VAL A 323 11.74 -6.72 5.50
CA VAL A 323 10.49 -6.82 4.75
C VAL A 323 10.60 -7.87 3.64
N TYR A 324 11.51 -7.72 2.68
CA TYR A 324 11.54 -8.59 1.50
C TYR A 324 11.77 -10.07 1.90
N ILE A 325 12.86 -10.38 2.60
CA ILE A 325 13.17 -11.77 3.02
C ILE A 325 12.11 -12.27 4.03
N THR A 326 11.79 -11.44 5.03
CA THR A 326 10.83 -11.87 6.05
C THR A 326 9.43 -12.09 5.51
N SER A 327 9.05 -11.46 4.39
CA SER A 327 7.76 -11.72 3.74
C SER A 327 7.61 -13.17 3.28
N PHE A 328 8.69 -13.83 2.89
CA PHE A 328 8.66 -15.22 2.41
C PHE A 328 8.71 -16.25 3.52
N VAL A 329 9.22 -15.91 4.71
CA VAL A 329 9.41 -16.88 5.80
C VAL A 329 8.49 -16.62 7.00
N ASN A 330 8.03 -15.39 7.20
CA ASN A 330 7.25 -15.01 8.38
C ASN A 330 5.75 -15.30 8.19
N PHE A 331 5.38 -16.56 8.22
CA PHE A 331 3.99 -17.01 8.34
C PHE A 331 3.66 -17.11 9.83
N ALA A 332 2.81 -16.22 10.35
CA ALA A 332 2.61 -16.07 11.78
C ALA A 332 2.30 -17.40 12.51
N LEU A 333 1.38 -18.21 11.98
CA LEU A 333 1.01 -19.50 12.56
C LEU A 333 2.20 -20.47 12.60
N PHE A 334 2.86 -20.66 11.46
CA PHE A 334 3.93 -21.66 11.35
C PHE A 334 5.19 -21.21 12.10
N TYR A 335 5.49 -19.91 12.07
CA TYR A 335 6.67 -19.39 12.75
C TYR A 335 6.52 -19.41 14.27
N ASP A 336 5.36 -18.97 14.79
CA ASP A 336 5.07 -19.03 16.23
C ASP A 336 5.02 -20.49 16.69
N GLY A 337 4.40 -21.39 15.91
CA GLY A 337 4.36 -22.82 16.16
C GLY A 337 5.76 -23.44 16.18
N ALA A 338 6.64 -23.08 15.25
CA ALA A 338 8.01 -23.55 15.20
C ALA A 338 8.81 -23.09 16.43
N LEU A 339 8.67 -21.81 16.83
CA LEU A 339 9.33 -21.30 18.05
C LEU A 339 8.89 -22.08 19.30
N VAL A 340 7.58 -22.31 19.45
CA VAL A 340 7.05 -23.11 20.59
C VAL A 340 7.58 -24.54 20.54
N TYR A 341 7.49 -25.21 19.39
CA TYR A 341 7.95 -26.58 19.25
C TYR A 341 9.44 -26.75 19.55
N ILE A 342 10.29 -25.90 18.96
CA ILE A 342 11.75 -25.97 19.14
C ILE A 342 12.12 -25.62 20.58
N LEU A 343 11.46 -24.62 21.21
CA LEU A 343 11.66 -24.31 22.62
C LEU A 343 11.40 -25.52 23.51
N LEU A 344 10.26 -26.21 23.30
CA LEU A 344 9.89 -27.39 24.08
C LEU A 344 10.86 -28.58 23.92
N LYS A 345 11.57 -28.65 22.77
CA LYS A 345 12.57 -29.70 22.49
C LYS A 345 14.00 -29.30 22.89
N SER A 346 14.22 -28.04 23.29
CA SER A 346 15.50 -27.50 23.69
C SER A 346 15.73 -27.65 25.19
N GLN A 347 16.96 -27.44 25.65
CA GLN A 347 17.30 -27.36 27.10
C GLN A 347 16.65 -26.14 27.78
N LEU A 348 16.25 -25.14 27.01
CA LEU A 348 15.56 -23.96 27.53
C LEU A 348 14.08 -24.22 27.80
N GLY A 349 13.55 -25.40 27.35
CA GLY A 349 12.14 -25.73 27.41
C GLY A 349 11.66 -26.09 28.80
N ASN A 350 10.87 -25.22 29.42
CA ASN A 350 10.17 -25.44 30.67
C ASN A 350 8.87 -24.62 30.70
N PRO A 351 7.92 -24.89 31.64
CA PRO A 351 6.64 -24.16 31.67
C PRO A 351 6.81 -22.64 31.82
N LYS A 352 7.83 -22.16 32.53
CA LYS A 352 8.08 -20.73 32.70
C LYS A 352 8.54 -20.08 31.38
N SER A 353 9.50 -20.71 30.69
CA SER A 353 9.98 -20.17 29.40
C SER A 353 8.90 -20.18 28.33
N LEU A 354 8.00 -21.17 28.33
CA LEU A 354 6.86 -21.20 27.45
C LEU A 354 5.90 -20.03 27.72
N ASN A 355 5.59 -19.75 29.00
CA ASN A 355 4.76 -18.62 29.38
C ASN A 355 5.40 -17.28 28.98
N TYR A 356 6.71 -17.13 29.17
CA TYR A 356 7.43 -15.94 28.71
C TYR A 356 7.41 -15.77 27.20
N LEU A 357 7.57 -16.86 26.43
CA LEU A 357 7.48 -16.81 24.98
C LEU A 357 6.05 -16.43 24.55
N ALA A 358 5.03 -16.99 25.15
CA ALA A 358 3.63 -16.66 24.83
C ALA A 358 3.31 -15.20 25.13
N ALA A 359 3.71 -14.68 26.29
CA ALA A 359 3.56 -13.27 26.65
C ALA A 359 4.33 -12.37 25.70
N TRP A 360 5.55 -12.73 25.33
CA TRP A 360 6.38 -12.00 24.38
C TRP A 360 5.72 -11.93 22.99
N ILE A 361 5.22 -13.06 22.47
CA ILE A 361 4.49 -13.11 21.19
C ILE A 361 3.27 -12.20 21.23
N PHE A 362 2.50 -12.24 22.32
CA PHE A 362 1.34 -11.38 22.50
C PHE A 362 1.73 -9.90 22.53
N CYS A 363 2.65 -9.51 23.42
CA CYS A 363 3.07 -8.11 23.56
C CYS A 363 3.65 -7.54 22.26
N THR A 364 4.50 -8.31 21.57
CA THR A 364 5.12 -7.84 20.32
C THR A 364 4.11 -7.70 19.16
N LYS A 365 3.04 -8.49 19.15
CA LYS A 365 1.93 -8.29 18.20
C LYS A 365 1.13 -7.03 18.52
N MET A 366 0.97 -6.67 19.80
CA MET A 366 0.23 -5.48 20.21
C MET A 366 0.93 -4.17 19.86
N VAL A 367 2.25 -4.14 19.81
CA VAL A 367 3.05 -2.92 19.56
C VAL A 367 2.55 -2.11 18.36
N LYS A 368 2.29 -2.78 17.22
CA LYS A 368 1.83 -2.13 15.99
C LYS A 368 0.35 -1.75 16.02
N LEU A 369 -0.41 -2.29 16.94
CA LEU A 369 -1.86 -2.11 17.07
C LEU A 369 -2.22 -1.06 18.12
N THR A 370 -1.31 -0.77 19.03
CA THR A 370 -1.53 0.16 20.14
C THR A 370 -2.07 1.52 19.69
N PRO A 371 -1.54 2.19 18.65
CA PRO A 371 -2.06 3.48 18.20
C PRO A 371 -3.53 3.41 17.76
N TYR A 372 -3.95 2.30 17.17
CA TYR A 372 -5.34 2.08 16.81
C TYR A 372 -6.24 1.96 18.03
N PHE A 373 -5.91 1.07 18.98
CA PHE A 373 -6.73 0.84 20.16
C PHE A 373 -6.75 2.01 21.15
N LEU A 374 -5.78 2.90 21.09
CA LEU A 374 -5.84 4.17 21.83
C LEU A 374 -6.88 5.13 21.25
N ARG A 375 -7.14 5.05 19.93
CA ARG A 375 -8.19 5.85 19.28
C ARG A 375 -9.57 5.19 19.33
N GLU A 376 -9.59 3.86 19.24
CA GLU A 376 -10.80 3.04 19.15
C GLU A 376 -10.82 1.97 20.26
N PRO A 377 -10.85 2.37 21.56
CA PRO A 377 -10.74 1.44 22.69
C PRO A 377 -11.90 0.44 22.76
N GLN A 378 -13.08 0.80 22.24
CA GLN A 378 -14.25 -0.09 22.17
C GLN A 378 -13.98 -1.36 21.33
N ASP A 379 -13.07 -1.30 20.36
CA ASP A 379 -12.75 -2.43 19.49
C ASP A 379 -11.86 -3.48 20.17
N LEU A 380 -11.35 -3.22 21.39
CA LEU A 380 -10.58 -4.20 22.17
C LEU A 380 -11.36 -5.49 22.42
N VAL A 381 -12.68 -5.42 22.51
CA VAL A 381 -13.54 -6.61 22.67
C VAL A 381 -13.41 -7.60 21.49
N MET A 382 -13.04 -7.11 20.30
CA MET A 382 -12.85 -7.91 19.08
C MET A 382 -11.41 -8.39 18.90
N LEU A 383 -10.49 -8.05 19.79
CA LEU A 383 -9.07 -8.43 19.72
C LEU A 383 -8.81 -9.94 19.60
N PRO A 384 -9.54 -10.84 20.27
CA PRO A 384 -9.37 -12.29 20.05
C PRO A 384 -9.60 -12.70 18.59
N GLY A 385 -10.61 -12.13 17.94
CA GLY A 385 -10.88 -12.36 16.52
C GLY A 385 -9.75 -11.87 15.60
N TYR A 386 -9.11 -10.75 15.95
CA TYR A 386 -7.91 -10.30 15.23
C TYR A 386 -6.77 -11.32 15.30
N PHE A 387 -6.50 -11.93 16.45
CA PHE A 387 -5.46 -12.97 16.57
C PHE A 387 -5.79 -14.19 15.71
N LEU A 388 -7.05 -14.62 15.71
CA LEU A 388 -7.51 -15.69 14.82
C LEU A 388 -7.27 -15.35 13.35
N PHE A 389 -7.65 -14.14 12.93
CA PHE A 389 -7.40 -13.66 11.57
C PHE A 389 -5.90 -13.58 11.26
N ALA A 390 -5.07 -13.08 12.18
CA ALA A 390 -3.63 -12.97 11.99
C ALA A 390 -2.96 -14.34 11.75
N TYR A 391 -3.44 -15.40 12.39
CA TYR A 391 -2.97 -16.77 12.15
C TYR A 391 -3.57 -17.35 10.86
N PHE A 392 -4.87 -17.13 10.60
CA PHE A 392 -5.52 -17.51 9.36
C PHE A 392 -4.86 -16.89 8.12
N HIS A 393 -4.36 -15.67 8.24
CA HIS A 393 -3.63 -15.00 7.17
C HIS A 393 -2.39 -15.78 6.68
N SER A 394 -1.84 -16.71 7.49
CA SER A 394 -0.76 -17.60 7.03
C SER A 394 -1.22 -18.54 5.90
N PHE A 395 -2.48 -18.99 5.93
CA PHE A 395 -3.06 -19.79 4.85
C PHE A 395 -3.33 -18.94 3.61
N ILE A 396 -3.79 -17.69 3.78
CA ILE A 396 -3.93 -16.74 2.66
C ILE A 396 -2.57 -16.55 1.98
N LYS A 397 -1.48 -16.43 2.75
CA LYS A 397 -0.12 -16.30 2.20
C LYS A 397 0.33 -17.53 1.42
N LEU A 398 0.09 -18.72 1.94
CA LEU A 398 0.40 -19.98 1.22
C LEU A 398 -0.38 -20.07 -0.09
N TYR A 399 -1.69 -19.87 -0.01
CA TYR A 399 -2.55 -19.93 -1.19
C TYR A 399 -2.17 -18.86 -2.23
N ALA A 400 -1.81 -17.66 -1.78
CA ALA A 400 -1.31 -16.61 -2.67
C ALA A 400 -0.01 -17.02 -3.37
N GLY A 401 0.92 -17.68 -2.65
CA GLY A 401 2.15 -18.20 -3.23
C GLY A 401 1.92 -19.28 -4.27
N LEU A 402 0.90 -20.14 -4.10
CA LEU A 402 0.52 -21.16 -5.08
C LEU A 402 -0.25 -20.58 -6.27
N THR A 403 -0.82 -19.39 -6.13
CA THR A 403 -1.67 -18.75 -7.13
C THR A 403 -1.17 -17.37 -7.55
N PHE A 404 0.13 -17.10 -7.41
CA PHE A 404 0.73 -15.80 -7.70
C PHE A 404 0.60 -15.37 -9.17
N GLY A 405 0.42 -16.34 -10.09
CA GLY A 405 0.14 -16.09 -11.51
C GLY A 405 -1.23 -15.49 -11.82
N VAL A 406 -2.16 -15.45 -10.84
CA VAL A 406 -3.47 -14.80 -11.03
C VAL A 406 -3.30 -13.28 -10.94
N THR A 407 -3.52 -12.57 -12.05
CA THR A 407 -3.27 -11.13 -12.20
C THR A 407 -4.54 -10.28 -12.17
N ALA A 408 -5.72 -10.92 -12.05
CA ALA A 408 -7.00 -10.24 -12.05
C ALA A 408 -7.14 -9.23 -10.90
N TRP A 409 -7.78 -8.10 -11.18
CA TRP A 409 -8.12 -7.08 -10.19
C TRP A 409 -9.28 -7.57 -9.31
N GLY A 410 -8.97 -7.97 -8.07
CA GLY A 410 -9.99 -8.46 -7.12
C GLY A 410 -10.64 -7.32 -6.33
N GLY A 411 -11.65 -6.67 -6.84
CA GLY A 411 -12.33 -5.62 -6.07
C GLY A 411 -13.49 -4.92 -6.78
N ARG A 412 -13.39 -4.72 -8.08
CA ARG A 412 -14.48 -4.29 -8.98
C ARG A 412 -14.53 -5.25 -10.15
N ASN A 413 -15.73 -5.54 -10.66
CA ASN A 413 -15.85 -6.36 -11.85
C ASN A 413 -15.62 -5.49 -13.11
N LEU A 414 -14.35 -5.25 -13.43
CA LEU A 414 -13.96 -4.43 -14.58
C LEU A 414 -14.40 -5.05 -15.92
N ALA A 415 -14.68 -6.36 -15.92
CA ALA A 415 -15.21 -7.03 -17.11
C ALA A 415 -16.64 -6.59 -17.44
N ASP A 416 -17.46 -6.24 -16.46
CA ASP A 416 -18.81 -5.72 -16.69
C ASP A 416 -18.72 -4.29 -17.22
N VAL A 417 -17.85 -3.44 -16.65
CA VAL A 417 -17.63 -2.07 -17.15
C VAL A 417 -17.15 -2.07 -18.61
N ASN A 418 -16.25 -3.01 -18.97
CA ASN A 418 -15.76 -3.13 -20.34
C ASN A 418 -16.84 -3.61 -21.32
N LYS A 419 -17.76 -4.50 -20.90
CA LYS A 419 -18.89 -4.96 -21.74
C LYS A 419 -19.89 -3.85 -22.00
N ASP A 420 -20.19 -3.05 -20.98
CA ASP A 420 -21.12 -1.92 -21.14
C ASP A 420 -20.54 -0.88 -22.12
N SER A 421 -19.22 -0.63 -22.09
CA SER A 421 -18.54 0.26 -23.03
C SER A 421 -18.47 -0.28 -24.48
N GLU A 422 -18.40 -1.61 -24.66
CA GLU A 422 -18.44 -2.23 -26.00
C GLU A 422 -19.83 -2.18 -26.62
N THR A 423 -20.90 -2.37 -25.81
CA THR A 423 -22.28 -2.29 -26.29
C THR A 423 -22.67 -0.89 -26.71
N ASP A 424 -22.25 0.15 -26.00
CA ASP A 424 -22.51 1.55 -26.36
C ASP A 424 -21.81 1.94 -27.67
N ASN A 425 -20.58 1.49 -27.91
CA ASN A 425 -19.83 1.74 -29.14
C ASN A 425 -20.42 1.02 -30.37
N ASP A 426 -21.06 -0.15 -30.19
CA ASP A 426 -21.72 -0.88 -31.28
C ASP A 426 -23.07 -0.30 -31.64
N ASP A 427 -23.79 0.31 -30.72
CA ASP A 427 -25.07 0.97 -30.96
C ASP A 427 -24.90 2.35 -31.66
N GLU A 428 -23.84 3.10 -31.34
CA GLU A 428 -23.49 4.33 -32.07
C GLU A 428 -23.05 4.05 -33.52
N LYS A 429 -22.28 2.98 -33.74
CA LYS A 429 -21.89 2.57 -35.11
C LYS A 429 -23.05 2.07 -35.97
N LYS A 430 -24.18 1.66 -35.38
CA LYS A 430 -25.40 1.25 -36.10
C LYS A 430 -26.38 2.38 -36.33
N SER A 431 -26.22 3.51 -35.66
CA SER A 431 -27.10 4.70 -35.75
C SER A 431 -26.53 5.83 -36.61
N GLY A 432 -25.32 5.70 -37.15
CA GLY A 432 -24.66 6.62 -38.09
C GLY A 432 -24.49 5.96 -39.45
#